data_062ba0bb9b019a481f804cb43766fb86
#
_entry.id   062ba0bb9b019a481f804cb43766fb86
#
_cell.length_a   1.000
_cell.length_b   1.000
_cell.length_c   1.000
_cell.angle_alpha   90.00
_cell.angle_beta   90.00
_cell.angle_gamma   90.00
#
_symmetry.space_group_name_H-M   'P 1'
#
loop_
_entity.id
_entity.type
_entity.pdbx_description
1 polymer ?
#
loop_
_entity_poly.entity_id
_entity_poly.type
_entity_poly.pdbx_seq_one_letter_code
_entity_poly.pdbx_strand_id
1 'polypeptide(L)'
;MALVDAYKKVVDFLNNNGYSYFIIGGIAAGTLGEPRVTADVDVDIVINKKDVPDFLGKAAKAGFKVPVKKCLKSVEQVGVFQISFSDYHIDFIIASTDLESQAYKRRKSIQLHGVKAFFPSPEDLILMKIIPGRDKDLLDAKGVIIRHKGKLDIKYLKTWAMKLCDEAQDMRIWQALNKLLKD
;
A
#
# COMPACT_ATOMS: atom_id res chain seq x y z
N MET A 1 6.02 7.81 21.77
CA MET A 1 5.12 8.08 20.60
C MET A 1 4.85 6.77 19.94
N ALA A 2 3.63 6.48 19.52
CA ALA A 2 3.26 5.17 18.96
C ALA A 2 3.21 5.21 17.42
N LEU A 3 3.24 4.05 16.75
CA LEU A 3 3.03 3.94 15.30
C LEU A 3 1.74 4.64 14.86
N VAL A 4 0.71 4.57 15.69
CA VAL A 4 -0.59 5.26 15.45
C VAL A 4 -0.41 6.77 15.30
N ASP A 5 0.54 7.39 16.00
CA ASP A 5 0.79 8.84 15.89
C ASP A 5 1.44 9.16 14.54
N ALA A 6 2.38 8.33 14.09
CA ALA A 6 2.98 8.47 12.75
C ALA A 6 1.95 8.25 11.63
N TYR A 7 1.08 7.24 11.78
CA TYR A 7 -0.02 6.99 10.87
C TYR A 7 -0.98 8.19 10.78
N LYS A 8 -1.48 8.68 11.91
CA LYS A 8 -2.35 9.87 11.94
C LYS A 8 -1.69 11.07 11.29
N LYS A 9 -0.44 11.33 11.67
CA LYS A 9 0.32 12.48 11.16
C LYS A 9 0.47 12.46 9.66
N VAL A 10 0.79 11.29 9.05
CA VAL A 10 0.94 11.21 7.60
C VAL A 10 -0.41 11.26 6.88
N VAL A 11 -1.44 10.62 7.41
CA VAL A 11 -2.79 10.66 6.83
C VAL A 11 -3.35 12.10 6.81
N ASP A 12 -3.21 12.82 7.92
CA ASP A 12 -3.63 14.23 8.01
C ASP A 12 -2.82 15.11 7.03
N PHE A 13 -1.51 14.89 6.93
CA PHE A 13 -0.68 15.61 5.97
C PHE A 13 -1.12 15.37 4.52
N LEU A 14 -1.39 14.12 4.15
CA LEU A 14 -1.82 13.76 2.80
C LEU A 14 -3.20 14.34 2.49
N ASN A 15 -4.15 14.22 3.40
CA ASN A 15 -5.51 14.75 3.24
C ASN A 15 -5.51 16.28 3.15
N ASN A 16 -4.82 16.98 4.04
CA ASN A 16 -4.78 18.44 4.10
C ASN A 16 -4.10 19.07 2.87
N ASN A 17 -3.21 18.34 2.21
CA ASN A 17 -2.55 18.80 0.98
C ASN A 17 -3.21 18.26 -0.31
N GLY A 18 -4.31 17.49 -0.21
CA GLY A 18 -5.05 16.97 -1.35
C GLY A 18 -4.31 15.91 -2.15
N TYR A 19 -3.37 15.18 -1.53
CA TYR A 19 -2.66 14.11 -2.22
C TYR A 19 -3.56 12.90 -2.48
N SER A 20 -3.36 12.29 -3.63
CA SER A 20 -4.02 11.05 -4.02
C SER A 20 -3.20 9.85 -3.56
N TYR A 21 -3.77 9.01 -2.70
CA TYR A 21 -3.04 7.90 -2.08
C TYR A 21 -3.97 6.77 -1.62
N PHE A 22 -3.39 5.67 -1.21
CA PHE A 22 -3.99 4.66 -0.34
C PHE A 22 -2.93 3.99 0.54
N ILE A 23 -3.35 3.54 1.72
CA ILE A 23 -2.50 2.82 2.69
C ILE A 23 -2.37 1.38 2.24
N ILE A 24 -1.15 0.86 2.26
CA ILE A 24 -0.83 -0.53 1.91
C ILE A 24 -0.08 -1.22 3.07
N GLY A 25 0.66 -2.26 2.77
CA GLY A 25 1.54 -2.93 3.73
C GLY A 25 0.83 -3.56 4.92
N GLY A 26 1.47 -3.48 6.08
CA GLY A 26 1.01 -4.13 7.31
C GLY A 26 -0.26 -3.52 7.90
N ILE A 27 -0.42 -2.20 7.81
CA ILE A 27 -1.61 -1.50 8.32
C ILE A 27 -2.84 -1.90 7.48
N ALA A 28 -2.71 -1.93 6.15
CA ALA A 28 -3.81 -2.36 5.28
C ALA A 28 -4.17 -3.83 5.50
N ALA A 29 -3.16 -4.71 5.63
CA ALA A 29 -3.38 -6.13 5.92
C ALA A 29 -4.11 -6.34 7.25
N GLY A 30 -3.72 -5.62 8.30
CA GLY A 30 -4.39 -5.68 9.61
C GLY A 30 -5.79 -5.09 9.61
N THR A 31 -6.05 -4.08 8.76
CA THR A 31 -7.36 -3.44 8.65
C THR A 31 -8.36 -4.27 7.85
N LEU A 32 -7.91 -4.87 6.74
CA LEU A 32 -8.76 -5.63 5.82
C LEU A 32 -8.71 -7.15 6.05
N GLY A 33 -7.76 -7.64 6.83
CA GLY A 33 -7.57 -9.05 7.17
C GLY A 33 -7.39 -9.24 8.67
N GLU A 34 -6.39 -10.04 9.06
CA GLU A 34 -6.09 -10.32 10.45
C GLU A 34 -5.13 -9.29 11.05
N PRO A 35 -5.44 -8.73 12.23
CA PRO A 35 -4.56 -7.78 12.91
C PRO A 35 -3.17 -8.40 13.18
N ARG A 36 -2.12 -7.65 12.85
CA ARG A 36 -0.75 -8.03 13.16
C ARG A 36 0.11 -6.81 13.49
N VAL A 37 1.23 -7.05 14.15
CA VAL A 37 2.21 -6.01 14.43
C VAL A 37 2.90 -5.59 13.13
N THR A 38 3.04 -4.27 12.95
CA THR A 38 3.86 -3.65 11.89
C THR A 38 4.68 -2.52 12.51
N ALA A 39 5.83 -2.23 11.92
CA ALA A 39 6.74 -1.18 12.39
C ALA A 39 6.69 0.09 11.54
N ASP A 40 6.13 0.00 10.34
CA ASP A 40 6.18 1.04 9.33
C ASP A 40 4.79 1.40 8.82
N VAL A 41 4.67 2.59 8.24
CA VAL A 41 3.49 3.03 7.49
C VAL A 41 3.84 2.99 6.01
N ASP A 42 3.18 2.13 5.26
CA ASP A 42 3.36 2.01 3.81
C ASP A 42 2.24 2.74 3.07
N VAL A 43 2.60 3.60 2.14
CA VAL A 43 1.69 4.44 1.36
C VAL A 43 1.97 4.31 -0.13
N ASP A 44 0.97 3.96 -0.89
CA ASP A 44 0.99 4.09 -2.34
C ASP A 44 0.46 5.49 -2.70
N ILE A 45 1.25 6.28 -3.43
CA ILE A 45 0.94 7.67 -3.74
C ILE A 45 0.94 7.93 -5.24
N VAL A 46 -0.08 8.63 -5.72
CA VAL A 46 -0.19 9.07 -7.11
C VAL A 46 0.41 10.46 -7.23
N ILE A 47 1.68 10.53 -7.61
CA ILE A 47 2.45 11.77 -7.78
C ILE A 47 3.44 11.61 -8.93
N ASN A 48 3.69 12.68 -9.68
CA ASN A 48 4.77 12.66 -10.66
C ASN A 48 6.13 12.79 -9.97
N LYS A 49 7.16 12.10 -10.48
CA LYS A 49 8.53 12.20 -9.94
C LYS A 49 9.03 13.65 -9.84
N LYS A 50 8.67 14.50 -10.80
CA LYS A 50 9.04 15.94 -10.83
C LYS A 50 8.44 16.73 -9.67
N ASP A 51 7.34 16.28 -9.09
CA ASP A 51 6.62 16.98 -8.02
C ASP A 51 7.06 16.49 -6.62
N VAL A 52 7.89 15.43 -6.56
CA VAL A 52 8.42 14.90 -5.29
C VAL A 52 9.25 15.92 -4.51
N PRO A 53 10.11 16.77 -5.11
CA PRO A 53 10.82 17.81 -4.35
C PRO A 53 9.90 18.75 -3.58
N ASP A 54 8.77 19.17 -4.17
CA ASP A 54 7.76 20.00 -3.48
C ASP A 54 7.07 19.24 -2.36
N PHE A 55 6.70 17.98 -2.60
CA PHE A 55 6.17 17.08 -1.56
C PHE A 55 7.10 17.00 -0.36
N LEU A 56 8.39 16.74 -0.58
CA LEU A 56 9.40 16.62 0.47
C LEU A 56 9.56 17.93 1.26
N GLY A 57 9.52 19.07 0.56
CA GLY A 57 9.57 20.39 1.19
C GLY A 57 8.36 20.65 2.09
N LYS A 58 7.15 20.29 1.64
CA LYS A 58 5.91 20.37 2.46
C LYS A 58 5.96 19.41 3.65
N ALA A 59 6.45 18.18 3.45
CA ALA A 59 6.59 17.20 4.52
C ALA A 59 7.56 17.69 5.61
N ALA A 60 8.70 18.26 5.22
CA ALA A 60 9.64 18.85 6.17
C ALA A 60 9.01 19.99 6.99
N LYS A 61 8.25 20.89 6.36
CA LYS A 61 7.51 21.96 7.04
C LYS A 61 6.42 21.42 7.98
N ALA A 62 5.85 20.24 7.67
CA ALA A 62 4.89 19.56 8.52
C ALA A 62 5.52 18.79 9.69
N GLY A 63 6.86 18.84 9.84
CA GLY A 63 7.58 18.25 10.96
C GLY A 63 8.03 16.80 10.76
N PHE A 64 8.03 16.30 9.53
CA PHE A 64 8.67 15.02 9.21
C PHE A 64 10.19 15.19 9.08
N LYS A 65 10.94 14.14 9.42
CA LYS A 65 12.36 14.05 9.11
C LYS A 65 12.50 13.57 7.66
N VAL A 66 13.09 14.42 6.81
CA VAL A 66 13.14 14.18 5.35
C VAL A 66 14.60 14.20 4.88
N PRO A 67 15.20 13.04 4.59
CA PRO A 67 16.53 12.96 4.01
C PRO A 67 16.48 13.23 2.50
N VAL A 68 16.29 14.49 2.10
CA VAL A 68 15.97 14.92 0.73
C VAL A 68 16.83 14.26 -0.35
N LYS A 69 18.17 14.33 -0.20
CA LYS A 69 19.09 13.75 -1.19
C LYS A 69 18.90 12.25 -1.38
N LYS A 70 18.67 11.51 -0.26
CA LYS A 70 18.42 10.06 -0.26
C LYS A 70 17.09 9.77 -0.93
N CYS A 71 16.03 10.52 -0.60
CA CYS A 71 14.70 10.37 -1.19
C CYS A 71 14.75 10.57 -2.70
N LEU A 72 15.32 11.66 -3.19
CA LEU A 72 15.39 11.95 -4.62
C LEU A 72 16.16 10.87 -5.38
N LYS A 73 17.32 10.43 -4.86
CA LYS A 73 18.08 9.34 -5.46
C LYS A 73 17.25 8.04 -5.55
N SER A 74 16.53 7.68 -4.49
CA SER A 74 15.70 6.47 -4.45
C SER A 74 14.52 6.56 -5.42
N VAL A 75 13.87 7.72 -5.54
CA VAL A 75 12.80 7.97 -6.50
C VAL A 75 13.26 7.75 -7.94
N GLU A 76 14.45 8.26 -8.29
CA GLU A 76 15.03 8.08 -9.63
C GLU A 76 15.29 6.59 -9.93
N GLN A 77 15.83 5.87 -8.97
CA GLN A 77 16.25 4.48 -9.15
C GLN A 77 15.09 3.49 -9.15
N VAL A 78 14.17 3.61 -8.18
CA VAL A 78 13.16 2.57 -7.91
C VAL A 78 11.75 3.10 -7.67
N GLY A 79 11.52 4.41 -7.75
CA GLY A 79 10.20 4.99 -7.56
C GLY A 79 9.68 4.93 -6.11
N VAL A 80 10.58 4.75 -5.13
CA VAL A 80 10.23 4.65 -3.71
C VAL A 80 11.03 5.67 -2.91
N PHE A 81 10.44 6.25 -1.86
CA PHE A 81 11.17 7.09 -0.91
C PHE A 81 10.64 6.94 0.50
N GLN A 82 11.48 7.24 1.48
CA GLN A 82 11.19 7.08 2.89
C GLN A 82 11.41 8.39 3.63
N ILE A 83 10.42 8.77 4.43
CA ILE A 83 10.55 9.82 5.45
C ILE A 83 10.30 9.21 6.82
N SER A 84 10.46 9.98 7.90
CA SER A 84 10.13 9.47 9.23
C SER A 84 9.44 10.52 10.10
N PHE A 85 8.64 10.02 11.05
CA PHE A 85 8.07 10.82 12.11
C PHE A 85 8.38 10.14 13.44
N SER A 86 9.08 10.86 14.35
CA SER A 86 9.72 10.27 15.52
C SER A 86 10.63 9.11 15.11
N ASP A 87 10.43 7.92 15.64
CA ASP A 87 11.21 6.71 15.38
C ASP A 87 10.59 5.79 14.34
N TYR A 88 9.45 6.22 13.72
CA TYR A 88 8.72 5.42 12.75
C TYR A 88 9.00 5.84 11.32
N HIS A 89 9.20 4.86 10.46
CA HIS A 89 9.37 5.07 9.04
C HIS A 89 8.02 5.14 8.31
N ILE A 90 8.01 5.95 7.27
CA ILE A 90 6.88 6.07 6.36
C ILE A 90 7.44 5.88 4.96
N ASP A 91 7.07 4.78 4.34
CA ASP A 91 7.51 4.37 3.01
C ASP A 91 6.47 4.78 1.97
N PHE A 92 6.91 5.54 0.98
CA PHE A 92 6.09 5.94 -0.15
C PHE A 92 6.50 5.19 -1.40
N ILE A 93 5.54 4.55 -2.05
CA ILE A 93 5.68 3.94 -3.36
C ILE A 93 4.93 4.82 -4.35
N ILE A 94 5.61 5.26 -5.40
CA ILE A 94 4.96 6.04 -6.46
C ILE A 94 4.24 5.07 -7.39
N ALA A 95 2.90 5.19 -7.44
CA ALA A 95 2.05 4.37 -8.30
C ALA A 95 2.53 4.42 -9.75
N SER A 96 2.84 3.29 -10.33
CA SER A 96 3.43 3.17 -11.66
C SER A 96 2.86 2.03 -12.50
N THR A 97 2.10 1.12 -11.89
CA THR A 97 1.53 -0.06 -12.55
C THR A 97 0.04 0.09 -12.82
N ASP A 98 -0.46 -0.73 -13.75
CA ASP A 98 -1.90 -0.82 -14.03
C ASP A 98 -2.69 -1.28 -12.79
N LEU A 99 -2.14 -2.21 -12.01
CA LEU A 99 -2.77 -2.69 -10.78
C LEU A 99 -2.92 -1.57 -9.74
N GLU A 100 -1.88 -0.77 -9.52
CA GLU A 100 -1.92 0.39 -8.61
C GLU A 100 -2.94 1.43 -9.09
N SER A 101 -2.96 1.71 -10.40
CA SER A 101 -3.94 2.61 -11.01
C SER A 101 -5.37 2.11 -10.81
N GLN A 102 -5.59 0.79 -10.93
CA GLN A 102 -6.90 0.18 -10.71
C GLN A 102 -7.28 0.20 -9.22
N ALA A 103 -6.34 -0.12 -8.33
CA ALA A 103 -6.54 -0.06 -6.88
C ALA A 103 -6.90 1.36 -6.43
N TYR A 104 -6.25 2.38 -7.00
CA TYR A 104 -6.58 3.77 -6.75
C TYR A 104 -8.04 4.11 -7.09
N LYS A 105 -8.54 3.64 -8.26
CA LYS A 105 -9.94 3.86 -8.68
C LYS A 105 -10.95 3.15 -7.77
N ARG A 106 -10.57 1.97 -7.24
CA ARG A 106 -11.43 1.11 -6.40
C ARG A 106 -11.25 1.34 -4.90
N ARG A 107 -10.31 2.22 -4.50
CA ARG A 107 -10.00 2.46 -3.09
C ARG A 107 -11.22 2.90 -2.31
N LYS A 108 -11.26 2.51 -1.05
CA LYS A 108 -12.34 2.86 -0.12
C LYS A 108 -11.82 3.69 1.03
N SER A 109 -12.64 4.60 1.49
CA SER A 109 -12.34 5.38 2.67
C SER A 109 -12.74 4.59 3.91
N ILE A 110 -11.81 4.46 4.86
CA ILE A 110 -12.00 3.78 6.14
C ILE A 110 -11.59 4.73 7.27
N GLN A 111 -12.40 4.78 8.33
CA GLN A 111 -12.05 5.47 9.57
C GLN A 111 -11.18 4.54 10.43
N LEU A 112 -9.91 4.88 10.62
CA LEU A 112 -8.98 4.09 11.43
C LEU A 112 -8.26 5.03 12.42
N HIS A 113 -8.26 4.67 13.70
CA HIS A 113 -7.66 5.47 14.78
C HIS A 113 -8.12 6.94 14.81
N GLY A 114 -9.35 7.23 14.41
CA GLY A 114 -9.91 8.58 14.43
C GLY A 114 -9.60 9.45 13.21
N VAL A 115 -8.86 8.94 12.21
CA VAL A 115 -8.61 9.64 10.94
C VAL A 115 -9.19 8.86 9.76
N LYS A 116 -9.64 9.58 8.75
CA LYS A 116 -10.18 9.03 7.52
C LYS A 116 -9.04 8.82 6.53
N ALA A 117 -8.76 7.57 6.16
CA ALA A 117 -7.74 7.22 5.19
C ALA A 117 -8.32 6.37 4.05
N PHE A 118 -7.59 6.29 2.95
CA PHE A 118 -7.95 5.45 1.82
C PHE A 118 -7.20 4.12 1.86
N PHE A 119 -7.89 3.04 1.51
CA PHE A 119 -7.35 1.70 1.46
C PHE A 119 -7.74 1.04 0.13
N PRO A 120 -6.93 0.13 -0.43
CA PRO A 120 -7.31 -0.63 -1.60
C PRO A 120 -8.55 -1.48 -1.32
N SER A 121 -9.21 -1.98 -2.35
CA SER A 121 -10.22 -3.02 -2.14
C SER A 121 -9.58 -4.30 -1.59
N PRO A 122 -10.34 -5.19 -0.94
CA PRO A 122 -9.81 -6.48 -0.49
C PRO A 122 -9.14 -7.27 -1.63
N GLU A 123 -9.74 -7.27 -2.81
CA GLU A 123 -9.20 -7.96 -3.98
C GLU A 123 -7.87 -7.35 -4.44
N ASP A 124 -7.78 -6.03 -4.51
CA ASP A 124 -6.56 -5.34 -4.91
C ASP A 124 -5.44 -5.58 -3.91
N LEU A 125 -5.74 -5.57 -2.59
CA LEU A 125 -4.75 -5.89 -1.57
C LEU A 125 -4.27 -7.34 -1.67
N ILE A 126 -5.17 -8.31 -1.91
CA ILE A 126 -4.80 -9.71 -2.13
C ILE A 126 -3.82 -9.82 -3.29
N LEU A 127 -4.12 -9.18 -4.44
CA LEU A 127 -3.24 -9.19 -5.62
C LEU A 127 -1.87 -8.59 -5.30
N MET A 128 -1.82 -7.42 -4.64
CA MET A 128 -0.57 -6.78 -4.22
C MET A 128 0.25 -7.64 -3.27
N LYS A 129 -0.40 -8.47 -2.44
CA LYS A 129 0.26 -9.35 -1.47
C LYS A 129 0.77 -10.65 -2.08
N ILE A 130 0.17 -11.16 -3.14
CA ILE A 130 0.64 -12.39 -3.80
C ILE A 130 1.80 -12.15 -4.77
N ILE A 131 1.96 -10.92 -5.31
CA ILE A 131 3.03 -10.58 -6.25
C ILE A 131 4.44 -10.84 -5.66
N PRO A 132 4.80 -10.37 -4.45
CA PRO A 132 6.12 -10.59 -3.90
C PRO A 132 6.39 -12.06 -3.53
N GLY A 133 5.36 -12.85 -3.28
CA GLY A 133 5.45 -14.27 -2.97
C GLY A 133 6.14 -14.62 -1.64
N ARG A 134 6.36 -13.65 -0.74
CA ARG A 134 6.95 -13.86 0.59
C ARG A 134 5.92 -14.50 1.53
N ASP A 135 6.34 -15.41 2.39
CA ASP A 135 5.44 -16.13 3.33
C ASP A 135 4.54 -15.16 4.12
N LYS A 136 5.10 -14.07 4.65
CA LYS A 136 4.32 -13.08 5.39
C LYS A 136 3.23 -12.40 4.54
N ASP A 137 3.50 -12.17 3.26
CA ASP A 137 2.54 -11.53 2.36
C ASP A 137 1.44 -12.51 1.95
N LEU A 138 1.77 -13.79 1.78
CA LEU A 138 0.79 -14.84 1.53
C LEU A 138 -0.13 -15.06 2.76
N LEU A 139 0.41 -14.96 3.98
CA LEU A 139 -0.39 -14.98 5.21
C LEU A 139 -1.32 -13.76 5.30
N ASP A 140 -0.83 -12.57 4.98
CA ASP A 140 -1.64 -11.36 4.90
C ASP A 140 -2.80 -11.54 3.89
N ALA A 141 -2.50 -12.03 2.68
CA ALA A 141 -3.51 -12.31 1.66
C ALA A 141 -4.55 -13.33 2.13
N LYS A 142 -4.12 -14.41 2.79
CA LYS A 142 -5.00 -15.43 3.38
C LYS A 142 -5.94 -14.82 4.43
N GLY A 143 -5.43 -13.97 5.32
CA GLY A 143 -6.24 -13.26 6.32
C GLY A 143 -7.32 -12.39 5.68
N VAL A 144 -6.98 -11.66 4.58
CA VAL A 144 -7.96 -10.87 3.84
C VAL A 144 -9.03 -11.77 3.18
N ILE A 145 -8.63 -12.87 2.55
CA ILE A 145 -9.55 -13.83 1.92
C ILE A 145 -10.54 -14.39 2.96
N ILE A 146 -10.05 -14.84 4.12
CA ILE A 146 -10.90 -15.40 5.18
C ILE A 146 -11.91 -14.36 5.66
N ARG A 147 -11.48 -13.15 5.96
CA ARG A 147 -12.34 -12.08 6.47
C ARG A 147 -13.43 -11.65 5.47
N HIS A 148 -13.14 -11.75 4.19
CA HIS A 148 -14.07 -11.37 3.13
C HIS A 148 -14.68 -12.55 2.38
N LYS A 149 -14.63 -13.76 2.97
CA LYS A 149 -15.19 -14.97 2.38
C LYS A 149 -16.64 -14.77 1.95
N GLY A 150 -16.96 -15.15 0.71
CA GLY A 150 -18.30 -14.99 0.10
C GLY A 150 -18.63 -13.57 -0.41
N LYS A 151 -17.73 -12.59 -0.22
CA LYS A 151 -17.92 -11.19 -0.69
C LYS A 151 -16.89 -10.75 -1.72
N LEU A 152 -15.87 -11.57 -1.98
CA LEU A 152 -14.81 -11.27 -2.95
C LEU A 152 -15.32 -11.47 -4.38
N ASP A 153 -14.93 -10.57 -5.26
CA ASP A 153 -15.07 -10.74 -6.71
C ASP A 153 -13.99 -11.70 -7.22
N ILE A 154 -14.30 -13.00 -7.19
CA ILE A 154 -13.39 -14.06 -7.64
C ILE A 154 -13.06 -13.94 -9.12
N LYS A 155 -14.00 -13.46 -9.94
CA LYS A 155 -13.76 -13.25 -11.38
C LYS A 155 -12.70 -12.17 -11.57
N TYR A 156 -12.83 -11.05 -10.86
CA TYR A 156 -11.86 -9.97 -10.87
C TYR A 156 -10.45 -10.45 -10.44
N LEU A 157 -10.37 -11.17 -9.31
CA LEU A 157 -9.11 -11.73 -8.81
C LEU A 157 -8.42 -12.61 -9.84
N LYS A 158 -9.18 -13.54 -10.45
CA LYS A 158 -8.63 -14.46 -11.47
C LYS A 158 -8.21 -13.73 -12.74
N THR A 159 -9.00 -12.77 -13.20
CA THR A 159 -8.67 -11.97 -14.41
C THR A 159 -7.37 -11.19 -14.19
N TRP A 160 -7.22 -10.51 -13.05
CA TRP A 160 -6.01 -9.76 -12.75
C TRP A 160 -4.80 -10.65 -12.49
N ALA A 161 -4.98 -11.78 -11.79
CA ALA A 161 -3.88 -12.72 -11.58
C ALA A 161 -3.32 -13.26 -12.91
N MET A 162 -4.18 -13.58 -13.89
CA MET A 162 -3.71 -13.98 -15.22
C MET A 162 -2.98 -12.83 -15.93
N LYS A 163 -3.54 -11.61 -15.92
CA LYS A 163 -2.86 -10.44 -16.51
C LYS A 163 -1.48 -10.24 -15.91
N LEU A 164 -1.35 -10.30 -14.58
CA LEU A 164 -0.08 -10.17 -13.89
C LEU A 164 0.91 -11.30 -14.22
N CYS A 165 0.41 -12.53 -14.42
CA CYS A 165 1.24 -13.64 -14.89
C CYS A 165 1.77 -13.41 -16.29
N ASP A 166 0.94 -12.90 -17.19
CA ASP A 166 1.35 -12.59 -18.57
C ASP A 166 2.40 -11.46 -18.60
N GLU A 167 2.20 -10.41 -17.80
CA GLU A 167 3.15 -9.30 -17.68
C GLU A 167 4.49 -9.73 -17.09
N ALA A 168 4.47 -10.60 -16.07
CA ALA A 168 5.68 -11.09 -15.40
C ALA A 168 6.29 -12.31 -16.10
N GLN A 169 5.60 -12.93 -17.06
CA GLN A 169 5.92 -14.24 -17.65
C GLN A 169 6.16 -15.33 -16.58
N ASP A 170 5.31 -15.31 -15.53
CA ASP A 170 5.48 -16.16 -14.36
C ASP A 170 4.12 -16.59 -13.76
N MET A 171 3.86 -17.88 -13.76
CA MET A 171 2.61 -18.48 -13.28
C MET A 171 2.50 -18.57 -11.75
N ARG A 172 3.52 -18.17 -10.98
CA ARG A 172 3.49 -18.26 -9.52
C ARG A 172 2.35 -17.46 -8.90
N ILE A 173 2.00 -16.30 -9.47
CA ILE A 173 0.90 -15.45 -8.98
C ILE A 173 -0.44 -16.21 -9.08
N TRP A 174 -0.70 -16.84 -10.23
CA TRP A 174 -1.90 -17.66 -10.45
C TRP A 174 -1.95 -18.86 -9.51
N GLN A 175 -0.82 -19.58 -9.36
CA GLN A 175 -0.73 -20.72 -8.48
C GLN A 175 -0.98 -20.34 -7.02
N ALA A 176 -0.36 -19.26 -6.55
CA ALA A 176 -0.55 -18.72 -5.21
C ALA A 176 -2.01 -18.34 -4.96
N LEU A 177 -2.65 -17.61 -5.87
CA LEU A 177 -4.06 -17.25 -5.75
C LEU A 177 -4.96 -18.49 -5.65
N ASN A 178 -4.80 -19.46 -6.56
CA ASN A 178 -5.64 -20.65 -6.56
C ASN A 178 -5.44 -21.51 -5.31
N LYS A 179 -4.24 -21.59 -4.75
CA LYS A 179 -3.98 -22.25 -3.49
C LYS A 179 -4.73 -21.57 -2.35
N LEU A 180 -4.59 -20.25 -2.22
CA LEU A 180 -5.23 -19.47 -1.17
C LEU A 180 -6.76 -19.47 -1.22
N LEU A 181 -7.35 -19.60 -2.42
CA LEU A 181 -8.81 -19.65 -2.57
C LEU A 181 -9.41 -21.03 -2.28
N LYS A 182 -8.58 -22.11 -2.21
CA LYS A 182 -9.03 -23.47 -1.87
C LYS A 182 -8.98 -23.74 -0.38
N ASP A 183 -8.06 -23.10 0.33
CA ASP A 183 -7.87 -23.21 1.80
C ASP A 183 -8.96 -22.45 2.57
#